data_5fb4e49f170ec2a2f41f8d3a5e686f4a
#
_entry.id   5fb4e49f170ec2a2f41f8d3a5e686f4a
#
_cell.length_a   1.000
_cell.length_b   1.000
_cell.length_c   1.000
_cell.angle_alpha   90.00
_cell.angle_beta   90.00
_cell.angle_gamma   90.00
#
_symmetry.space_group_name_H-M   'P 1'
#
loop_
_entity.id
_entity.type
_entity.pdbx_description
1 polymer ?
#
loop_
_entity_poly.entity_id
_entity_poly.type
_entity_poly.pdbx_seq_one_letter_code
_entity_poly.pdbx_strand_id
1 'polypeptide(L)'
;MVQAISGEENFKTAVLQSDTPVLVDFWAQWCAPCLAAAPVVEELAKEYDGKVAFAKVNVEDNGMIAAKYGIAAIPTMLIFKNGAPVKQLVGLKPKKELKKILDAALGEEQ
;
A
#
# COMPACT_ATOMS: atom_id res chain seq x y z
N MET A 1 -6.53 1.36 10.03
CA MET A 1 -5.21 1.80 10.46
C MET A 1 -4.15 1.28 9.52
N VAL A 2 -3.06 2.01 9.36
CA VAL A 2 -1.99 1.60 8.48
C VAL A 2 -0.95 0.84 9.30
N GLN A 3 -0.74 -0.43 8.96
CA GLN A 3 0.19 -1.29 9.70
C GLN A 3 1.61 -1.11 9.16
N ALA A 4 2.56 -0.80 10.03
CA ALA A 4 3.96 -0.74 9.64
C ALA A 4 4.52 -2.16 9.57
N ILE A 5 5.07 -2.54 8.42
CA ILE A 5 5.60 -3.88 8.20
C ILE A 5 7.05 -3.95 8.67
N SER A 6 7.39 -5.03 9.35
CA SER A 6 8.75 -5.30 9.80
C SER A 6 9.13 -6.71 9.40
N GLY A 7 9.85 -6.81 8.27
CA GLY A 7 10.39 -8.06 7.79
C GLY A 7 9.44 -8.88 6.92
N GLU A 8 10.01 -9.90 6.29
CA GLU A 8 9.28 -10.70 5.32
C GLU A 8 8.18 -11.55 5.93
N GLU A 9 8.40 -12.06 7.14
CA GLU A 9 7.37 -12.88 7.79
C GLU A 9 6.15 -12.05 8.14
N ASN A 10 6.36 -10.84 8.65
CA ASN A 10 5.27 -9.91 8.93
C ASN A 10 4.53 -9.54 7.65
N PHE A 11 5.27 -9.30 6.56
CA PHE A 11 4.67 -9.00 5.26
C PHE A 11 3.78 -10.16 4.79
N LYS A 12 4.28 -11.38 4.95
CA LYS A 12 3.53 -12.58 4.56
C LYS A 12 2.18 -12.63 5.27
N THR A 13 2.18 -12.49 6.59
CA THR A 13 0.93 -12.61 7.35
C THR A 13 0.00 -11.43 7.12
N ALA A 14 0.52 -10.22 7.06
CA ALA A 14 -0.32 -9.03 6.96
C ALA A 14 -0.81 -8.76 5.54
N VAL A 15 -0.04 -9.14 4.53
CA VAL A 15 -0.34 -8.80 3.14
C VAL A 15 -0.68 -10.02 2.31
N LEU A 16 0.24 -11.00 2.26
CA LEU A 16 0.07 -12.13 1.35
C LEU A 16 -1.06 -13.06 1.76
N GLN A 17 -1.32 -13.17 3.06
CA GLN A 17 -2.37 -14.04 3.60
C GLN A 17 -3.64 -13.30 3.97
N SER A 18 -3.76 -12.04 3.56
CA SER A 18 -4.93 -11.23 3.90
C SER A 18 -6.17 -11.70 3.14
N ASP A 19 -7.31 -11.71 3.82
CA ASP A 19 -8.61 -12.05 3.24
C ASP A 19 -9.20 -10.90 2.44
N THR A 20 -8.68 -9.68 2.64
CA THR A 20 -9.16 -8.50 1.93
C THR A 20 -8.05 -7.97 1.04
N PRO A 21 -8.38 -7.13 0.05
CA PRO A 21 -7.33 -6.41 -0.67
C PRO A 21 -6.49 -5.59 0.30
N VAL A 22 -5.22 -5.40 -0.02
CA VAL A 22 -4.30 -4.63 0.80
C VAL A 22 -3.62 -3.58 -0.05
N LEU A 23 -3.67 -2.33 0.40
CA LEU A 23 -2.85 -1.27 -0.20
C LEU A 23 -1.54 -1.23 0.57
N VAL A 24 -0.42 -1.40 -0.14
CA VAL A 24 0.92 -1.36 0.44
C VAL A 24 1.65 -0.13 -0.05
N ASP A 25 2.02 0.75 0.88
CA ASP A 25 2.70 2.01 0.60
C ASP A 25 4.20 1.84 0.85
N PHE A 26 5.00 1.86 -0.21
CA PHE A 26 6.47 1.81 -0.12
C PHE A 26 7.00 3.22 0.01
N TRP A 27 7.73 3.51 1.07
CA TRP A 27 8.10 4.88 1.43
C TRP A 27 9.47 4.93 2.14
N ALA A 28 9.97 6.15 2.37
CA ALA A 28 11.16 6.38 3.18
C ALA A 28 11.02 7.72 3.90
N GLN A 29 11.72 7.86 5.03
CA GLN A 29 11.64 9.07 5.85
C GLN A 29 12.13 10.33 5.13
N TRP A 30 13.11 10.18 4.24
CA TRP A 30 13.70 11.32 3.54
C TRP A 30 12.91 11.72 2.28
N CYS A 31 11.85 11.05 1.99
CA CYS A 31 11.09 11.24 0.76
C CYS A 31 9.93 12.20 1.00
N ALA A 32 10.05 13.44 0.55
CA ALA A 32 9.01 14.45 0.77
C ALA A 32 7.65 14.07 0.18
N PRO A 33 7.56 13.57 -1.06
CA PRO A 33 6.25 13.12 -1.58
C PRO A 33 5.65 11.98 -0.77
N CYS A 34 6.49 11.09 -0.20
CA CYS A 34 6.01 10.02 0.65
C CYS A 34 5.34 10.59 1.91
N LEU A 35 5.98 11.59 2.51
CA LEU A 35 5.43 12.23 3.71
C LEU A 35 4.14 12.97 3.39
N ALA A 36 4.06 13.57 2.21
CA ALA A 36 2.83 14.25 1.77
C ALA A 36 1.70 13.25 1.56
N ALA A 37 2.01 12.03 1.12
CA ALA A 37 0.99 10.99 0.91
C ALA A 37 0.48 10.38 2.22
N ALA A 38 1.27 10.42 3.27
CA ALA A 38 0.93 9.73 4.52
C ALA A 38 -0.44 10.09 5.10
N PRO A 39 -0.80 11.39 5.21
CA PRO A 39 -2.13 11.73 5.74
C PRO A 39 -3.27 11.19 4.88
N VAL A 40 -3.09 11.17 3.57
CA VAL A 40 -4.11 10.67 2.65
C VAL A 40 -4.29 9.17 2.85
N VAL A 41 -3.19 8.44 2.99
CA VAL A 41 -3.22 7.00 3.23
C VAL A 41 -3.92 6.70 4.56
N GLU A 42 -3.64 7.50 5.61
CA GLU A 42 -4.30 7.32 6.90
C GLU A 42 -5.81 7.58 6.80
N GLU A 43 -6.22 8.61 6.05
CA GLU A 43 -7.64 8.88 5.84
C GLU A 43 -8.33 7.73 5.12
N LEU A 44 -7.69 7.22 4.08
CA LEU A 44 -8.24 6.10 3.32
C LEU A 44 -8.35 4.85 4.18
N ALA A 45 -7.37 4.61 5.05
CA ALA A 45 -7.41 3.46 5.94
C ALA A 45 -8.64 3.51 6.84
N LYS A 46 -9.05 4.70 7.28
CA LYS A 46 -10.26 4.85 8.08
C LYS A 46 -11.51 4.65 7.24
N GLU A 47 -11.53 5.23 6.03
CA GLU A 47 -12.70 5.15 5.17
C GLU A 47 -12.97 3.72 4.67
N TYR A 48 -11.92 2.94 4.48
CA TYR A 48 -12.04 1.58 3.95
C TYR A 48 -11.85 0.51 5.02
N ASP A 49 -11.97 0.90 6.29
CA ASP A 49 -11.83 -0.04 7.40
C ASP A 49 -12.80 -1.22 7.22
N GLY A 50 -12.27 -2.42 7.36
CA GLY A 50 -13.05 -3.64 7.16
C GLY A 50 -13.19 -4.08 5.72
N LYS A 51 -12.85 -3.24 4.75
CA LYS A 51 -12.93 -3.57 3.32
C LYS A 51 -11.57 -3.75 2.69
N VAL A 52 -10.62 -2.85 3.00
CA VAL A 52 -9.27 -2.88 2.49
C VAL A 52 -8.32 -2.72 3.67
N ALA A 53 -7.31 -3.57 3.75
CA ALA A 53 -6.27 -3.40 4.75
C ALA A 53 -5.19 -2.47 4.20
N PHE A 54 -4.49 -1.80 5.08
CA PHE A 54 -3.44 -0.84 4.69
C PHE A 54 -2.16 -1.17 5.41
N ALA A 55 -1.06 -1.20 4.67
CA ALA A 55 0.26 -1.46 5.22
C ALA A 55 1.26 -0.49 4.62
N LYS A 56 2.32 -0.21 5.37
CA LYS A 56 3.41 0.62 4.86
C LYS A 56 4.73 -0.12 5.06
N VAL A 57 5.58 -0.02 4.04
CA VAL A 57 6.89 -0.68 4.01
C VAL A 57 7.95 0.38 3.82
N ASN A 58 8.75 0.61 4.84
CA ASN A 58 9.91 1.51 4.73
C ASN A 58 10.97 0.75 3.92
N VAL A 59 11.33 1.28 2.76
CA VAL A 59 12.23 0.55 1.84
C VAL A 59 13.65 0.41 2.39
N GLU A 60 14.06 1.28 3.31
CA GLU A 60 15.40 1.17 3.88
C GLU A 60 15.48 0.06 4.92
N ASP A 61 14.38 -0.17 5.64
CA ASP A 61 14.34 -1.23 6.65
C ASP A 61 13.92 -2.58 6.07
N ASN A 62 13.34 -2.58 4.87
CA ASN A 62 12.77 -3.77 4.25
C ASN A 62 13.23 -3.90 2.81
N GLY A 63 14.54 -3.82 2.60
CA GLY A 63 15.12 -3.83 1.26
C GLY A 63 14.80 -5.07 0.45
N MET A 64 14.68 -6.23 1.10
CA MET A 64 14.38 -7.47 0.38
C MET A 64 12.96 -7.48 -0.17
N ILE A 65 12.01 -6.95 0.60
CA ILE A 65 10.62 -6.85 0.13
C ILE A 65 10.55 -5.89 -1.05
N ALA A 66 11.19 -4.72 -0.93
CA ALA A 66 11.21 -3.72 -2.00
C ALA A 66 11.84 -4.30 -3.27
N ALA A 67 12.95 -5.03 -3.12
CA ALA A 67 13.62 -5.64 -4.28
C ALA A 67 12.77 -6.70 -4.93
N LYS A 68 12.08 -7.50 -4.14
CA LYS A 68 11.23 -8.57 -4.67
C LYS A 68 10.13 -8.03 -5.58
N TYR A 69 9.59 -6.86 -5.26
CA TYR A 69 8.51 -6.28 -6.06
C TYR A 69 9.00 -5.21 -7.02
N GLY A 70 10.33 -5.08 -7.19
CA GLY A 70 10.90 -4.18 -8.17
C GLY A 70 10.61 -2.71 -7.92
N ILE A 71 10.61 -2.30 -6.65
CA ILE A 71 10.31 -0.92 -6.29
C ILE A 71 11.52 -0.05 -6.66
N ALA A 72 11.38 0.72 -7.74
CA ALA A 72 12.47 1.56 -8.26
C ALA A 72 12.32 3.03 -7.90
N ALA A 73 11.13 3.43 -7.49
CA ALA A 73 10.85 4.83 -7.13
C ALA A 73 9.88 4.84 -5.96
N ILE A 74 9.89 5.91 -5.16
CA ILE A 74 8.98 6.06 -4.04
C ILE A 74 8.35 7.46 -4.08
N PRO A 75 7.10 7.62 -3.60
CA PRO A 75 6.24 6.53 -3.12
C PRO A 75 5.76 5.65 -4.27
N THR A 76 5.65 4.36 -4.00
CA THR A 76 4.98 3.43 -4.89
C THR A 76 3.96 2.69 -4.05
N MET A 77 2.74 2.58 -4.55
CA MET A 77 1.69 1.84 -3.88
C MET A 77 1.33 0.63 -4.72
N LEU A 78 1.28 -0.53 -4.08
CA LEU A 78 0.81 -1.75 -4.71
C LEU A 78 -0.50 -2.15 -4.07
N ILE A 79 -1.47 -2.55 -4.89
CA ILE A 79 -2.69 -3.16 -4.38
C ILE A 79 -2.52 -4.66 -4.52
N PHE A 80 -2.57 -5.36 -3.40
CA PHE A 80 -2.52 -6.83 -3.37
C PHE A 80 -3.92 -7.39 -3.24
N LYS A 81 -4.18 -8.48 -3.94
CA LYS A 81 -5.45 -9.18 -3.85
C LYS A 81 -5.15 -10.67 -3.97
N ASN A 82 -5.58 -11.44 -2.96
CA ASN A 82 -5.34 -12.89 -2.92
C ASN A 82 -3.84 -13.23 -3.03
N GLY A 83 -3.01 -12.45 -2.35
CA GLY A 83 -1.58 -12.71 -2.27
C GLY A 83 -0.74 -12.24 -3.44
N ALA A 84 -1.33 -11.53 -4.41
CA ALA A 84 -0.60 -11.07 -5.58
C ALA A 84 -0.88 -9.59 -5.87
N PRO A 85 0.12 -8.84 -6.35
CA PRO A 85 -0.14 -7.44 -6.72
C PRO A 85 -0.98 -7.38 -7.99
N VAL A 86 -2.05 -6.59 -7.95
CA VAL A 86 -2.96 -6.42 -9.08
C VAL A 86 -2.92 -5.01 -9.67
N LYS A 87 -2.29 -4.06 -8.96
CA LYS A 87 -2.19 -2.68 -9.43
C LYS A 87 -0.95 -2.02 -8.84
N GLN A 88 -0.26 -1.22 -9.64
CA GLN A 88 0.91 -0.46 -9.20
C GLN A 88 0.70 1.00 -9.51
N LEU A 89 0.98 1.86 -8.53
CA LEU A 89 0.84 3.31 -8.65
C LEU A 89 2.15 3.95 -8.23
N VAL A 90 2.83 4.59 -9.15
CA VAL A 90 4.11 5.24 -8.88
C VAL A 90 3.90 6.73 -8.74
N GLY A 91 4.43 7.30 -7.64
CA GLY A 91 4.34 8.72 -7.38
C GLY A 91 3.13 9.12 -6.56
N LEU A 92 3.08 10.40 -6.22
CA LEU A 92 2.00 10.96 -5.42
C LEU A 92 0.72 11.06 -6.25
N LYS A 93 -0.40 10.54 -5.72
CA LYS A 93 -1.68 10.53 -6.41
C LYS A 93 -2.72 11.25 -5.55
N PRO A 94 -3.69 11.94 -6.18
CA PRO A 94 -4.79 12.56 -5.42
C PRO A 94 -5.64 11.49 -4.74
N LYS A 95 -6.21 11.83 -3.60
CA LYS A 95 -7.07 10.93 -2.84
C LYS A 95 -8.21 10.38 -3.71
N LYS A 96 -8.81 11.24 -4.55
CA LYS A 96 -9.92 10.84 -5.41
C LYS A 96 -9.53 9.70 -6.36
N GLU A 97 -8.33 9.77 -6.91
CA GLU A 97 -7.83 8.73 -7.80
C GLU A 97 -7.61 7.43 -7.04
N LEU A 98 -7.03 7.52 -5.84
CA LEU A 98 -6.80 6.33 -5.03
C LEU A 98 -8.11 5.65 -4.64
N LYS A 99 -9.13 6.43 -4.31
CA LYS A 99 -10.45 5.87 -3.99
C LYS A 99 -11.04 5.12 -5.17
N LYS A 100 -10.92 5.68 -6.36
CA LYS A 100 -11.42 5.03 -7.56
C LYS A 100 -10.75 3.68 -7.78
N ILE A 101 -9.44 3.63 -7.57
CA ILE A 101 -8.67 2.41 -7.75
C ILE A 101 -9.02 1.38 -6.68
N LEU A 102 -9.20 1.81 -5.43
CA LEU A 102 -9.61 0.91 -4.36
C LEU A 102 -11.01 0.35 -4.60
N ASP A 103 -11.92 1.19 -5.05
CA ASP A 103 -13.28 0.74 -5.35
C ASP A 103 -13.27 -0.30 -6.47
N ALA A 104 -12.43 -0.11 -7.48
CA ALA A 104 -12.28 -1.07 -8.56
C ALA A 104 -11.73 -2.41 -8.04
N ALA A 105 -10.77 -2.35 -7.12
CA ALA A 105 -10.21 -3.57 -6.53
C ALA A 105 -11.26 -4.34 -5.73
N LEU A 106 -12.22 -3.63 -5.15
CA LEU A 106 -13.33 -4.24 -4.42
C LEU A 106 -14.46 -4.70 -5.33
N GLY A 107 -14.39 -4.38 -6.62
CA GLY A 107 -15.48 -4.69 -7.55
C GLY A 107 -16.68 -3.76 -7.41
N GLU A 108 -16.48 -2.56 -6.84
CA GLU A 108 -17.55 -1.59 -6.60
C GLU A 108 -17.59 -0.47 -7.62
N GLU A 109 -16.80 -0.55 -8.68
CA GLU A 109 -16.81 0.52 -9.67
C GLU A 109 -18.06 0.45 -10.53
N GLN A 110 -18.48 1.63 -10.97
CA GLN A 110 -19.68 1.77 -11.80
C GLN A 110 -19.35 1.74 -13.28
#